data_3de7caa7e765a2bc8d6bb627aff01a1f
#
_entry.id   3de7caa7e765a2bc8d6bb627aff01a1f
#
_cell.length_a   1.000
_cell.length_b   1.000
_cell.length_c   1.000
_cell.angle_alpha   90.00
_cell.angle_beta   90.00
_cell.angle_gamma   90.00
#
_symmetry.space_group_name_H-M   'P 1'
#
loop_
_entity.id
_entity.type
_entity.pdbx_description
1 polymer ?
#
loop_
_entity_poly.entity_id
_entity_poly.type
_entity_poly.pdbx_seq_one_letter_code
_entity_poly.pdbx_strand_id
1 'polypeptide(L)'
;MSNYHFETLQLHVGQEQADPASDARAVPIYATTSYVFHNSQHAADRFSLADSGNIYGRLTNSTQDVFEKRIAALEGGTAGLAVASGAAAIVYAIQALARQGEHIVAQKTIYGGTSNLLAHTLPQYGITTTFVDAHNLEEVEAAIQPNTKAVYIETLGNPNSDIPDIDAIAGIAHRHGLPLVIDNTFGTPYLIRPIEHGADIVVHSATKFIGGHGTTLGGVIVDAGTFDWAGSGAYPWISEPNPSYHGVQFTKAAPTAPFVTYVRAILLRDEGACISPFAAFLLLQGTETLSLRLERHAENTKRVVEFLVKHPMVESVSHPSLPDHPDHALYEKYFPNGGASIFTFRIKGGREEAFKFIDSLKIFSLLANVADVKSLVIHPASTTHAQLTDEELANVGIYQNTIRLSIGTEHIDDILADLDQALNAVK
;
A
#
# COMPACT_ATOMS: atom_id res chain seq x y z
N MET A 1 -14.96 18.56 -7.43
CA MET A 1 -13.49 18.74 -7.36
C MET A 1 -12.69 17.92 -8.39
N SER A 2 -13.33 17.16 -9.25
CA SER A 2 -12.67 16.27 -10.24
C SER A 2 -11.72 16.94 -11.26
N ASN A 3 -11.65 18.26 -11.29
CA ASN A 3 -10.84 19.00 -12.27
C ASN A 3 -9.57 19.65 -11.68
N TYR A 4 -9.26 19.40 -10.40
CA TYR A 4 -8.03 19.92 -9.79
C TYR A 4 -6.87 18.94 -9.96
N HIS A 5 -5.66 19.48 -10.03
CA HIS A 5 -4.42 18.69 -10.03
C HIS A 5 -4.17 18.04 -8.65
N PHE A 6 -3.31 17.05 -8.63
CA PHE A 6 -2.97 16.26 -7.45
C PHE A 6 -2.62 17.14 -6.23
N GLU A 7 -1.78 18.15 -6.42
CA GLU A 7 -1.28 19.05 -5.38
C GLU A 7 -2.39 19.85 -4.72
N THR A 8 -3.46 20.18 -5.47
CA THR A 8 -4.65 20.83 -4.92
C THR A 8 -5.55 19.82 -4.20
N LEU A 9 -5.73 18.63 -4.78
CA LEU A 9 -6.54 17.58 -4.16
C LEU A 9 -5.96 17.15 -2.82
N GLN A 10 -4.62 16.96 -2.73
CA GLN A 10 -3.96 16.52 -1.49
C GLN A 10 -4.11 17.50 -0.32
N LEU A 11 -4.45 18.77 -0.61
CA LEU A 11 -4.62 19.83 0.39
C LEU A 11 -6.07 20.06 0.78
N HIS A 12 -7.04 19.82 -0.13
CA HIS A 12 -8.39 20.34 0.03
C HIS A 12 -9.48 19.29 0.13
N VAL A 13 -9.34 18.09 -0.47
CA VAL A 13 -10.40 17.10 -0.47
C VAL A 13 -10.76 16.65 0.95
N GLY A 14 -12.07 16.63 1.25
CA GLY A 14 -12.64 16.32 2.56
C GLY A 14 -12.63 17.50 3.54
N GLN A 15 -12.07 18.66 3.12
CA GLN A 15 -11.89 19.86 3.95
C GLN A 15 -12.18 21.12 3.10
N GLU A 16 -13.12 21.02 2.18
CA GLU A 16 -13.49 22.09 1.26
C GLU A 16 -14.10 23.29 1.98
N GLN A 17 -14.73 23.01 3.12
CA GLN A 17 -15.31 24.01 4.02
C GLN A 17 -14.60 23.95 5.38
N ALA A 18 -14.60 25.06 6.09
CA ALA A 18 -14.18 25.10 7.49
C ALA A 18 -15.06 24.15 8.34
N ASP A 19 -14.55 23.73 9.49
CA ASP A 19 -15.33 22.93 10.44
C ASP A 19 -16.62 23.68 10.82
N PRO A 20 -17.82 23.10 10.63
CA PRO A 20 -19.08 23.81 10.80
C PRO A 20 -19.40 24.17 12.26
N ALA A 21 -18.70 23.57 13.22
CA ALA A 21 -18.94 23.82 14.65
C ALA A 21 -18.02 24.92 15.21
N SER A 22 -16.84 25.11 14.63
CA SER A 22 -15.80 25.97 15.19
C SER A 22 -15.18 26.96 14.20
N ASP A 23 -15.55 26.90 12.92
CA ASP A 23 -14.93 27.64 11.82
C ASP A 23 -13.40 27.36 11.70
N ALA A 24 -12.91 26.26 12.28
CA ALA A 24 -11.50 25.90 12.23
C ALA A 24 -11.05 25.62 10.80
N ARG A 25 -9.91 26.22 10.42
CA ARG A 25 -9.30 25.98 9.11
C ARG A 25 -8.59 24.61 9.06
N ALA A 26 -7.91 24.23 10.14
CA ALA A 26 -7.32 22.90 10.26
C ALA A 26 -8.40 21.86 10.56
N VAL A 27 -8.18 20.61 10.12
CA VAL A 27 -9.09 19.50 10.46
C VAL A 27 -9.06 19.26 11.97
N PRO A 28 -10.17 19.37 12.71
CA PRO A 28 -10.20 19.08 14.12
C PRO A 28 -9.95 17.61 14.43
N ILE A 29 -9.33 17.33 15.59
CA ILE A 29 -9.17 15.96 16.08
C ILE A 29 -10.38 15.62 16.97
N TYR A 30 -11.31 14.85 16.43
CA TYR A 30 -12.51 14.40 17.15
C TYR A 30 -12.20 13.16 17.99
N ALA A 31 -11.63 13.36 19.18
CA ALA A 31 -11.30 12.28 20.13
C ALA A 31 -12.56 11.86 20.91
N THR A 32 -13.47 11.13 20.29
CA THR A 32 -14.71 10.62 20.89
C THR A 32 -14.99 9.18 20.51
N THR A 33 -15.60 8.42 21.41
CA THR A 33 -16.03 7.05 21.15
C THR A 33 -17.43 6.97 20.56
N SER A 34 -18.33 7.93 20.88
CA SER A 34 -19.75 7.83 20.54
C SER A 34 -20.34 9.21 20.23
N TYR A 35 -21.48 9.20 19.55
CA TYR A 35 -22.17 10.38 19.07
C TYR A 35 -23.63 10.35 19.55
N VAL A 36 -24.17 11.52 19.92
CA VAL A 36 -25.54 11.67 20.44
C VAL A 36 -26.53 11.73 19.28
N PHE A 37 -27.60 10.94 19.36
CA PHE A 37 -28.71 11.00 18.43
C PHE A 37 -29.74 12.05 18.87
N HIS A 38 -30.41 12.67 17.90
CA HIS A 38 -31.41 13.70 18.19
C HIS A 38 -32.69 13.11 18.84
N ASN A 39 -33.06 11.87 18.47
CA ASN A 39 -34.19 11.11 19.00
C ASN A 39 -34.04 9.62 18.62
N SER A 40 -34.97 8.77 19.08
CA SER A 40 -34.94 7.33 18.83
C SER A 40 -35.06 6.95 17.36
N GLN A 41 -35.85 7.70 16.57
CA GLN A 41 -36.00 7.45 15.15
C GLN A 41 -34.67 7.75 14.39
N HIS A 42 -34.00 8.88 14.70
CA HIS A 42 -32.70 9.19 14.15
C HIS A 42 -31.68 8.10 14.46
N ALA A 43 -31.72 7.53 15.66
CA ALA A 43 -30.86 6.38 16.00
C ALA A 43 -31.16 5.17 15.11
N ALA A 44 -32.45 4.82 14.94
CA ALA A 44 -32.85 3.70 14.10
C ALA A 44 -32.46 3.88 12.64
N ASP A 45 -32.61 5.08 12.09
CA ASP A 45 -32.28 5.43 10.70
C ASP A 45 -30.73 5.31 10.46
N ARG A 46 -29.91 5.74 11.42
CA ARG A 46 -28.43 5.56 11.38
C ARG A 46 -28.06 4.09 11.33
N PHE A 47 -28.62 3.25 12.19
CA PHE A 47 -28.28 1.83 12.26
C PHE A 47 -28.78 1.04 11.04
N SER A 48 -29.85 1.48 10.40
CA SER A 48 -30.37 0.86 9.17
C SER A 48 -29.73 1.38 7.88
N LEU A 49 -28.75 2.31 7.97
CA LEU A 49 -28.14 3.04 6.84
C LEU A 49 -29.14 3.89 6.02
N ALA A 50 -30.31 4.19 6.56
CA ALA A 50 -31.29 5.09 5.94
C ALA A 50 -30.86 6.55 6.07
N ASP A 51 -30.05 6.88 7.08
CA ASP A 51 -29.41 8.17 7.28
C ASP A 51 -27.89 8.00 7.46
N SER A 52 -27.11 8.87 6.80
CA SER A 52 -25.65 8.81 6.85
C SER A 52 -25.08 9.60 8.03
N GLY A 53 -23.95 9.17 8.60
CA GLY A 53 -23.20 9.92 9.59
C GLY A 53 -22.64 9.05 10.73
N ASN A 54 -22.15 9.73 11.77
CA ASN A 54 -21.44 9.09 12.85
C ASN A 54 -22.38 8.34 13.80
N ILE A 55 -21.94 7.15 14.22
CA ILE A 55 -22.60 6.30 15.21
C ILE A 55 -21.66 6.04 16.39
N TYR A 56 -20.50 5.47 16.09
CA TYR A 56 -19.49 5.04 17.05
C TYR A 56 -18.09 5.16 16.44
N GLY A 57 -17.13 5.67 17.20
CA GLY A 57 -15.80 6.05 16.73
C GLY A 57 -14.98 4.92 16.10
N ARG A 58 -15.31 3.65 16.33
CA ARG A 58 -14.71 2.51 15.63
C ARG A 58 -15.13 2.43 14.16
N LEU A 59 -16.40 2.80 13.87
CA LEU A 59 -16.97 2.70 12.51
C LEU A 59 -16.77 3.98 11.69
N THR A 60 -16.98 5.13 12.34
CA THR A 60 -16.97 6.45 11.70
C THR A 60 -16.43 7.51 12.65
N ASN A 61 -15.63 8.42 12.14
CA ASN A 61 -15.11 9.56 12.89
C ASN A 61 -14.80 10.69 11.90
N SER A 62 -15.15 11.92 12.22
CA SER A 62 -15.02 13.06 11.31
C SER A 62 -13.58 13.35 10.90
N THR A 63 -12.58 13.11 11.77
CA THR A 63 -11.16 13.26 11.41
C THR A 63 -10.71 12.16 10.44
N GLN A 64 -11.12 10.92 10.68
CA GLN A 64 -10.83 9.79 9.81
C GLN A 64 -11.49 9.95 8.44
N ASP A 65 -12.72 10.44 8.39
CA ASP A 65 -13.49 10.68 7.15
C ASP A 65 -12.75 11.63 6.18
N VAL A 66 -12.11 12.67 6.69
CA VAL A 66 -11.30 13.58 5.86
C VAL A 66 -10.12 12.83 5.24
N PHE A 67 -9.42 12.00 6.03
CA PHE A 67 -8.30 11.20 5.52
C PHE A 67 -8.76 10.18 4.47
N GLU A 68 -9.86 9.47 4.74
CA GLU A 68 -10.44 8.48 3.82
C GLU A 68 -10.84 9.11 2.49
N LYS A 69 -11.58 10.22 2.50
CA LYS A 69 -11.98 10.96 1.31
C LYS A 69 -10.79 11.46 0.50
N ARG A 70 -9.77 11.97 1.20
CA ARG A 70 -8.57 12.53 0.57
C ARG A 70 -7.79 11.44 -0.17
N ILE A 71 -7.47 10.32 0.50
CA ILE A 71 -6.75 9.23 -0.17
C ILE A 71 -7.57 8.61 -1.30
N ALA A 72 -8.88 8.42 -1.12
CA ALA A 72 -9.74 7.91 -2.20
C ALA A 72 -9.68 8.82 -3.44
N ALA A 73 -9.77 10.14 -3.25
CA ALA A 73 -9.71 11.10 -4.36
C ALA A 73 -8.32 11.13 -5.03
N LEU A 74 -7.24 10.99 -4.27
CA LEU A 74 -5.88 10.97 -4.80
C LEU A 74 -5.62 9.71 -5.63
N GLU A 75 -6.17 8.56 -5.21
CA GLU A 75 -6.10 7.31 -5.98
C GLU A 75 -7.06 7.28 -7.18
N GLY A 76 -8.02 8.19 -7.24
CA GLY A 76 -9.08 8.16 -8.25
C GLY A 76 -10.22 7.18 -7.94
N GLY A 77 -10.31 6.70 -6.69
CA GLY A 77 -11.37 5.81 -6.22
C GLY A 77 -12.62 6.54 -5.75
N THR A 78 -13.67 5.79 -5.47
CA THR A 78 -14.98 6.31 -5.04
C THR A 78 -15.09 6.46 -3.54
N ALA A 79 -14.41 5.61 -2.77
CA ALA A 79 -14.43 5.67 -1.31
C ALA A 79 -13.16 5.03 -0.70
N GLY A 80 -12.82 5.46 0.52
CA GLY A 80 -11.72 4.91 1.31
C GLY A 80 -12.18 4.44 2.70
N LEU A 81 -11.40 3.55 3.29
CA LEU A 81 -11.55 3.09 4.66
C LEU A 81 -10.19 3.09 5.35
N ALA A 82 -10.04 3.92 6.37
CA ALA A 82 -8.84 3.96 7.19
C ALA A 82 -8.91 2.90 8.30
N VAL A 83 -7.79 2.20 8.48
CA VAL A 83 -7.63 1.13 9.47
C VAL A 83 -6.31 1.27 10.24
N ALA A 84 -6.14 0.50 11.30
CA ALA A 84 -5.03 0.65 12.26
C ALA A 84 -3.63 0.42 11.66
N SER A 85 -3.51 -0.30 10.55
CA SER A 85 -2.22 -0.61 9.91
C SER A 85 -2.40 -1.09 8.47
N GLY A 86 -1.31 -1.07 7.68
CA GLY A 86 -1.30 -1.69 6.35
C GLY A 86 -1.63 -3.18 6.41
N ALA A 87 -1.14 -3.90 7.42
CA ALA A 87 -1.49 -5.32 7.61
C ALA A 87 -3.00 -5.51 7.80
N ALA A 88 -3.67 -4.65 8.59
CA ALA A 88 -5.12 -4.70 8.74
C ALA A 88 -5.86 -4.40 7.42
N ALA A 89 -5.35 -3.47 6.60
CA ALA A 89 -5.92 -3.18 5.28
C ALA A 89 -5.86 -4.41 4.36
N ILE A 90 -4.72 -5.09 4.31
CA ILE A 90 -4.53 -6.31 3.52
C ILE A 90 -5.43 -7.45 4.02
N VAL A 91 -5.41 -7.72 5.34
CA VAL A 91 -6.25 -8.76 5.94
C VAL A 91 -7.72 -8.54 5.62
N TYR A 92 -8.24 -7.33 5.83
CA TYR A 92 -9.63 -7.01 5.55
C TYR A 92 -9.97 -7.09 4.06
N ALA A 93 -9.08 -6.64 3.17
CA ALA A 93 -9.28 -6.76 1.75
C ALA A 93 -9.42 -8.24 1.33
N ILE A 94 -8.52 -9.12 1.82
CA ILE A 94 -8.56 -10.55 1.49
C ILE A 94 -9.76 -11.25 2.13
N GLN A 95 -10.06 -11.02 3.42
CA GLN A 95 -11.20 -11.65 4.10
C GLN A 95 -12.56 -11.19 3.55
N ALA A 96 -12.64 -9.97 3.00
CA ALA A 96 -13.83 -9.51 2.31
C ALA A 96 -14.06 -10.24 0.98
N LEU A 97 -13.02 -10.76 0.36
CA LEU A 97 -13.07 -11.43 -0.94
C LEU A 97 -13.11 -12.95 -0.81
N ALA A 98 -12.29 -13.53 0.06
CA ALA A 98 -12.12 -14.98 0.18
C ALA A 98 -12.54 -15.49 1.57
N ARG A 99 -13.17 -16.64 1.59
CA ARG A 99 -13.64 -17.37 2.77
C ARG A 99 -13.02 -18.77 2.83
N GLN A 100 -13.37 -19.54 3.86
CA GLN A 100 -12.95 -20.92 3.99
C GLN A 100 -13.26 -21.73 2.72
N GLY A 101 -12.26 -22.44 2.20
CA GLY A 101 -12.33 -23.22 0.97
C GLY A 101 -12.09 -22.43 -0.30
N GLU A 102 -11.78 -21.14 -0.20
CA GLU A 102 -11.53 -20.26 -1.36
C GLU A 102 -10.03 -19.95 -1.52
N HIS A 103 -9.69 -19.35 -2.65
CA HIS A 103 -8.32 -19.25 -3.13
C HIS A 103 -7.99 -17.83 -3.62
N ILE A 104 -6.71 -17.44 -3.46
CA ILE A 104 -6.12 -16.19 -3.96
C ILE A 104 -4.93 -16.53 -4.87
N VAL A 105 -4.78 -15.81 -5.98
CA VAL A 105 -3.53 -15.78 -6.75
C VAL A 105 -2.74 -14.55 -6.31
N ALA A 106 -1.48 -14.70 -5.93
CA ALA A 106 -0.66 -13.60 -5.44
C ALA A 106 0.72 -13.58 -6.11
N GLN A 107 1.23 -12.38 -6.40
CA GLN A 107 2.61 -12.19 -6.82
C GLN A 107 3.57 -12.72 -5.74
N LYS A 108 4.68 -13.37 -6.16
CA LYS A 108 5.67 -13.93 -5.23
C LYS A 108 6.59 -12.89 -4.59
N THR A 109 6.88 -11.78 -5.29
CA THR A 109 7.76 -10.70 -4.85
C THR A 109 6.98 -9.59 -4.16
N ILE A 110 6.31 -9.92 -3.06
CA ILE A 110 5.51 -8.99 -2.24
C ILE A 110 6.13 -8.79 -0.86
N TYR A 111 5.61 -7.83 -0.11
CA TYR A 111 6.02 -7.59 1.27
C TYR A 111 6.03 -8.89 2.09
N GLY A 112 7.13 -9.15 2.78
CA GLY A 112 7.32 -10.41 3.54
C GLY A 112 6.23 -10.68 4.57
N GLY A 113 5.65 -9.64 5.19
CA GLY A 113 4.50 -9.80 6.09
C GLY A 113 3.24 -10.28 5.36
N THR A 114 2.99 -9.81 4.16
CA THR A 114 1.87 -10.27 3.30
C THR A 114 2.12 -11.68 2.81
N SER A 115 3.34 -12.00 2.39
CA SER A 115 3.72 -13.35 1.99
C SER A 115 3.48 -14.35 3.14
N ASN A 116 3.94 -14.02 4.35
CA ASN A 116 3.71 -14.86 5.54
C ASN A 116 2.22 -14.98 5.90
N LEU A 117 1.45 -13.89 5.78
CA LEU A 117 -0.01 -13.90 5.99
C LEU A 117 -0.68 -14.90 5.04
N LEU A 118 -0.39 -14.81 3.75
CA LEU A 118 -0.98 -15.64 2.70
C LEU A 118 -0.51 -17.09 2.75
N ALA A 119 0.77 -17.34 3.07
CA ALA A 119 1.34 -18.68 3.09
C ALA A 119 1.04 -19.49 4.37
N HIS A 120 0.90 -18.81 5.52
CA HIS A 120 0.86 -19.51 6.82
C HIS A 120 -0.32 -19.15 7.71
N THR A 121 -0.76 -17.88 7.71
CA THR A 121 -1.82 -17.43 8.61
C THR A 121 -3.20 -17.72 8.03
N LEU A 122 -3.50 -17.30 6.82
CA LEU A 122 -4.81 -17.50 6.20
C LEU A 122 -5.16 -18.96 5.88
N PRO A 123 -4.21 -19.86 5.59
CA PRO A 123 -4.52 -21.29 5.50
C PRO A 123 -5.11 -21.90 6.77
N GLN A 124 -4.82 -21.34 7.96
CA GLN A 124 -5.44 -21.77 9.22
C GLN A 124 -6.94 -21.45 9.27
N TYR A 125 -7.39 -20.51 8.45
CA TYR A 125 -8.80 -20.12 8.26
C TYR A 125 -9.39 -20.74 6.97
N GLY A 126 -8.62 -21.62 6.30
CA GLY A 126 -9.06 -22.33 5.10
C GLY A 126 -8.99 -21.50 3.80
N ILE A 127 -8.30 -20.37 3.78
CA ILE A 127 -8.03 -19.59 2.57
C ILE A 127 -6.65 -19.99 2.05
N THR A 128 -6.59 -20.45 0.79
CA THR A 128 -5.35 -20.91 0.16
C THR A 128 -4.81 -19.88 -0.83
N THR A 129 -3.50 -19.95 -1.12
CA THR A 129 -2.85 -19.01 -2.06
C THR A 129 -1.91 -19.75 -2.98
N THR A 130 -1.93 -19.42 -4.28
CA THR A 130 -0.88 -19.77 -5.24
C THR A 130 -0.04 -18.51 -5.51
N PHE A 131 1.25 -18.61 -5.23
CA PHE A 131 2.21 -17.55 -5.55
C PHE A 131 2.75 -17.75 -6.97
N VAL A 132 2.77 -16.66 -7.74
CA VAL A 132 3.14 -16.66 -9.16
C VAL A 132 4.22 -15.63 -9.46
N ASP A 133 4.97 -15.86 -10.52
CA ASP A 133 5.79 -14.83 -11.11
C ASP A 133 4.91 -13.87 -11.91
N ALA A 134 4.75 -12.64 -11.41
CA ALA A 134 3.90 -11.64 -12.08
C ALA A 134 4.45 -11.15 -13.43
N HIS A 135 5.71 -11.47 -13.77
CA HIS A 135 6.26 -11.25 -15.11
C HIS A 135 5.87 -12.37 -16.10
N ASN A 136 5.41 -13.52 -15.58
CA ASN A 136 4.93 -14.64 -16.40
C ASN A 136 3.40 -14.65 -16.42
N LEU A 137 2.81 -13.97 -17.41
CA LEU A 137 1.35 -13.86 -17.53
C LEU A 137 0.65 -15.22 -17.72
N GLU A 138 1.33 -16.19 -18.35
CA GLU A 138 0.81 -17.56 -18.51
C GLU A 138 0.71 -18.26 -17.15
N GLU A 139 1.70 -18.08 -16.28
CA GLU A 139 1.68 -18.60 -14.91
C GLU A 139 0.56 -17.96 -14.08
N VAL A 140 0.37 -16.63 -14.21
CA VAL A 140 -0.74 -15.91 -13.54
C VAL A 140 -2.09 -16.51 -13.95
N GLU A 141 -2.33 -16.69 -15.25
CA GLU A 141 -3.60 -17.22 -15.76
C GLU A 141 -3.79 -18.70 -15.37
N ALA A 142 -2.75 -19.51 -15.47
CA ALA A 142 -2.79 -20.93 -15.11
C ALA A 142 -3.02 -21.19 -13.61
N ALA A 143 -2.66 -20.24 -12.75
CA ALA A 143 -2.88 -20.33 -11.29
C ALA A 143 -4.34 -20.09 -10.87
N ILE A 144 -5.19 -19.56 -11.76
CA ILE A 144 -6.60 -19.28 -11.45
C ILE A 144 -7.38 -20.62 -11.41
N GLN A 145 -8.03 -20.86 -10.28
CA GLN A 145 -8.84 -22.04 -9.98
C GLN A 145 -10.32 -21.66 -9.93
N PRO A 146 -11.26 -22.64 -9.99
CA PRO A 146 -12.70 -22.36 -9.91
C PRO A 146 -13.13 -21.65 -8.61
N ASN A 147 -12.36 -21.81 -7.53
CA ASN A 147 -12.59 -21.17 -6.23
C ASN A 147 -11.71 -19.95 -5.99
N THR A 148 -10.98 -19.46 -6.99
CA THR A 148 -10.21 -18.22 -6.87
C THR A 148 -11.16 -17.02 -6.71
N LYS A 149 -10.78 -16.08 -5.83
CA LYS A 149 -11.59 -14.91 -5.51
C LYS A 149 -10.91 -13.57 -5.78
N ALA A 150 -9.61 -13.54 -5.94
CA ALA A 150 -8.89 -12.33 -6.29
C ALA A 150 -7.50 -12.64 -6.85
N VAL A 151 -6.95 -11.66 -7.56
CA VAL A 151 -5.53 -11.56 -7.86
C VAL A 151 -4.97 -10.43 -7.00
N TYR A 152 -3.82 -10.66 -6.34
CA TYR A 152 -3.14 -9.71 -5.47
C TYR A 152 -1.71 -9.45 -5.96
N ILE A 153 -1.37 -8.17 -6.19
CA ILE A 153 -0.02 -7.75 -6.59
C ILE A 153 0.40 -6.47 -5.87
N GLU A 154 1.69 -6.11 -5.95
CA GLU A 154 2.23 -4.81 -5.54
C GLU A 154 2.66 -4.01 -6.77
N THR A 155 2.51 -2.68 -6.75
CA THR A 155 2.98 -1.80 -7.83
C THR A 155 4.48 -1.80 -7.99
N LEU A 156 5.19 -1.91 -6.88
CA LEU A 156 6.65 -2.03 -6.76
C LEU A 156 6.95 -3.10 -5.73
N GLY A 157 7.53 -4.19 -6.16
CA GLY A 157 7.86 -5.33 -5.32
C GLY A 157 8.93 -5.02 -4.26
N ASN A 158 8.93 -5.78 -3.19
CA ASN A 158 9.87 -5.62 -2.09
C ASN A 158 10.77 -6.87 -1.99
N PRO A 159 12.10 -6.76 -2.05
CA PRO A 159 12.89 -5.53 -1.85
C PRO A 159 13.43 -4.85 -3.12
N ASN A 160 13.25 -5.44 -4.29
CA ASN A 160 14.01 -5.08 -5.51
C ASN A 160 13.30 -4.04 -6.39
N SER A 161 12.07 -3.62 -6.04
CA SER A 161 11.23 -2.71 -6.85
C SER A 161 10.93 -3.22 -8.25
N ASP A 162 10.74 -4.54 -8.40
CA ASP A 162 10.23 -5.16 -9.63
C ASP A 162 8.80 -4.70 -9.94
N ILE A 163 8.49 -4.56 -11.23
CA ILE A 163 7.24 -3.96 -11.70
C ILE A 163 6.46 -4.97 -12.54
N PRO A 164 5.27 -5.42 -12.09
CA PRO A 164 4.39 -6.26 -12.90
C PRO A 164 3.71 -5.45 -14.02
N ASP A 165 3.32 -6.10 -15.13
CA ASP A 165 2.43 -5.47 -16.12
C ASP A 165 0.99 -5.43 -15.59
N ILE A 166 0.66 -4.34 -14.92
CA ILE A 166 -0.62 -4.15 -14.23
C ILE A 166 -1.79 -4.26 -15.21
N ASP A 167 -1.72 -3.62 -16.38
CA ASP A 167 -2.80 -3.65 -17.37
C ASP A 167 -3.07 -5.08 -17.86
N ALA A 168 -2.01 -5.85 -18.10
CA ALA A 168 -2.14 -7.23 -18.55
C ALA A 168 -2.75 -8.13 -17.47
N ILE A 169 -2.30 -8.00 -16.22
CA ILE A 169 -2.82 -8.78 -15.08
C ILE A 169 -4.27 -8.40 -14.79
N ALA A 170 -4.63 -7.10 -14.84
CA ALA A 170 -6.01 -6.65 -14.73
C ALA A 170 -6.90 -7.31 -15.80
N GLY A 171 -6.42 -7.34 -17.05
CA GLY A 171 -7.12 -8.01 -18.15
C GLY A 171 -7.33 -9.50 -17.88
N ILE A 172 -6.35 -10.21 -17.31
CA ILE A 172 -6.48 -11.62 -16.89
C ILE A 172 -7.54 -11.74 -15.79
N ALA A 173 -7.41 -11.01 -14.69
CA ALA A 173 -8.34 -11.07 -13.57
C ALA A 173 -9.79 -10.84 -14.03
N HIS A 174 -10.03 -9.79 -14.78
CA HIS A 174 -11.38 -9.42 -15.25
C HIS A 174 -11.99 -10.42 -16.23
N ARG A 175 -11.20 -11.05 -17.10
CA ARG A 175 -11.70 -12.15 -17.96
C ARG A 175 -12.24 -13.32 -17.16
N HIS A 176 -11.72 -13.54 -15.97
CA HIS A 176 -12.17 -14.58 -15.04
C HIS A 176 -13.20 -14.08 -14.00
N GLY A 177 -13.69 -12.83 -14.13
CA GLY A 177 -14.65 -12.24 -13.20
C GLY A 177 -14.09 -12.00 -11.79
N LEU A 178 -12.78 -11.81 -11.68
CA LEU A 178 -12.07 -11.60 -10.43
C LEU A 178 -11.66 -10.14 -10.26
N PRO A 179 -11.76 -9.55 -9.05
CA PRO A 179 -11.18 -8.25 -8.78
C PRO A 179 -9.66 -8.33 -8.67
N LEU A 180 -8.98 -7.28 -9.13
CA LEU A 180 -7.57 -7.05 -8.91
C LEU A 180 -7.35 -6.18 -7.68
N VAL A 181 -6.63 -6.71 -6.69
CA VAL A 181 -6.19 -6.01 -5.48
C VAL A 181 -4.74 -5.60 -5.65
N ILE A 182 -4.45 -4.32 -5.48
CA ILE A 182 -3.08 -3.80 -5.60
C ILE A 182 -2.65 -3.11 -4.31
N ASP A 183 -1.52 -3.53 -3.76
CA ASP A 183 -0.82 -2.78 -2.74
C ASP A 183 0.03 -1.68 -3.41
N ASN A 184 -0.41 -0.43 -3.24
CA ASN A 184 0.25 0.75 -3.80
C ASN A 184 1.10 1.51 -2.76
N THR A 185 1.56 0.82 -1.72
CA THR A 185 2.34 1.43 -0.64
C THR A 185 3.60 2.13 -1.15
N PHE A 186 4.34 1.51 -2.08
CA PHE A 186 5.58 2.08 -2.63
C PHE A 186 5.34 3.01 -3.81
N GLY A 187 4.32 2.73 -4.62
CA GLY A 187 3.92 3.60 -5.73
C GLY A 187 3.32 4.92 -5.24
N THR A 188 2.49 4.88 -4.23
CA THR A 188 1.65 6.00 -3.77
C THR A 188 0.74 6.57 -4.85
N PRO A 189 -0.35 7.25 -4.51
CA PRO A 189 -1.23 7.84 -5.52
C PRO A 189 -0.58 8.98 -6.33
N TYR A 190 0.61 9.45 -5.92
CA TYR A 190 1.35 10.48 -6.64
C TYR A 190 2.17 9.91 -7.80
N LEU A 191 2.83 8.78 -7.60
CA LEU A 191 3.71 8.20 -8.63
C LEU A 191 2.92 7.33 -9.62
N ILE A 192 1.90 6.63 -9.15
CA ILE A 192 0.99 5.79 -9.96
C ILE A 192 -0.38 5.70 -9.31
N ARG A 193 -1.44 5.67 -10.13
CA ARG A 193 -2.81 5.37 -9.73
C ARG A 193 -3.23 4.02 -10.33
N PRO A 194 -3.12 2.92 -9.59
CA PRO A 194 -3.44 1.58 -10.13
C PRO A 194 -4.88 1.45 -10.63
N ILE A 195 -5.81 2.25 -10.12
CA ILE A 195 -7.21 2.28 -10.59
C ILE A 195 -7.29 2.67 -12.07
N GLU A 196 -6.42 3.56 -12.54
CA GLU A 196 -6.33 3.94 -13.97
C GLU A 196 -5.79 2.80 -14.84
N HIS A 197 -5.25 1.75 -14.22
CA HIS A 197 -4.70 0.54 -14.83
C HIS A 197 -5.50 -0.73 -14.50
N GLY A 198 -6.74 -0.58 -14.06
CA GLY A 198 -7.66 -1.69 -13.84
C GLY A 198 -7.64 -2.32 -12.44
N ALA A 199 -7.01 -1.69 -11.45
CA ALA A 199 -7.20 -2.11 -10.06
C ALA A 199 -8.63 -1.82 -9.59
N ASP A 200 -9.25 -2.80 -8.94
CA ASP A 200 -10.60 -2.66 -8.36
C ASP A 200 -10.52 -2.24 -6.90
N ILE A 201 -9.46 -2.68 -6.22
CA ILE A 201 -9.19 -2.39 -4.81
C ILE A 201 -7.72 -2.02 -4.67
N VAL A 202 -7.46 -0.88 -4.04
CA VAL A 202 -6.10 -0.46 -3.70
C VAL A 202 -5.93 -0.46 -2.19
N VAL A 203 -4.82 -1.02 -1.70
CA VAL A 203 -4.45 -1.00 -0.29
C VAL A 203 -3.14 -0.24 -0.08
N HIS A 204 -3.01 0.39 1.07
CA HIS A 204 -1.78 1.07 1.48
C HIS A 204 -1.43 0.78 2.94
N SER A 205 -0.17 0.58 3.20
CA SER A 205 0.40 0.94 4.48
C SER A 205 0.64 2.45 4.52
N ALA A 206 -0.32 3.21 5.05
CA ALA A 206 -0.19 4.65 5.18
C ALA A 206 0.95 5.07 6.13
N THR A 207 1.45 4.13 6.92
CA THR A 207 2.67 4.22 7.75
C THR A 207 3.90 4.69 6.96
N LYS A 208 3.97 4.32 5.67
CA LYS A 208 5.12 4.52 4.78
C LYS A 208 5.10 5.93 4.18
N PHE A 209 5.19 6.07 2.88
CA PHE A 209 5.26 7.39 2.20
C PHE A 209 4.09 8.33 2.53
N ILE A 210 2.87 7.83 2.72
CA ILE A 210 1.72 8.69 3.04
C ILE A 210 1.98 9.45 4.33
N GLY A 211 2.32 8.78 5.42
CA GLY A 211 2.76 9.41 6.66
C GLY A 211 4.14 10.06 6.55
N GLY A 212 5.10 9.33 6.02
CA GLY A 212 6.43 9.76 5.63
C GLY A 212 7.43 10.07 6.74
N HIS A 213 7.02 10.02 8.01
CA HIS A 213 7.83 10.52 9.13
C HIS A 213 8.11 9.46 10.20
N GLY A 214 7.64 8.22 10.02
CA GLY A 214 7.81 7.14 11.01
C GLY A 214 7.11 7.38 12.35
N THR A 215 6.13 8.28 12.42
CA THR A 215 5.48 8.74 13.66
C THR A 215 4.25 7.95 14.04
N THR A 216 3.56 7.31 13.10
CA THR A 216 2.32 6.59 13.37
C THR A 216 2.11 5.44 12.39
N LEU A 217 1.37 4.44 12.85
CA LEU A 217 0.87 3.36 12.00
C LEU A 217 -0.49 3.74 11.41
N GLY A 218 -0.76 3.22 10.22
CA GLY A 218 -2.07 3.31 9.60
C GLY A 218 -2.14 2.50 8.30
N GLY A 219 -3.35 2.17 7.90
CA GLY A 219 -3.64 1.55 6.62
C GLY A 219 -4.85 2.21 5.98
N VAL A 220 -5.00 2.05 4.68
CA VAL A 220 -6.20 2.49 3.98
C VAL A 220 -6.53 1.51 2.85
N ILE A 221 -7.81 1.26 2.67
CA ILE A 221 -8.39 0.50 1.57
C ILE A 221 -9.16 1.49 0.71
N VAL A 222 -8.93 1.48 -0.59
CA VAL A 222 -9.66 2.32 -1.57
C VAL A 222 -10.44 1.41 -2.51
N ASP A 223 -11.72 1.69 -2.64
CA ASP A 223 -12.65 1.04 -3.59
C ASP A 223 -12.69 1.87 -4.88
N ALA A 224 -12.34 1.25 -6.00
CA ALA A 224 -12.43 1.90 -7.31
C ALA A 224 -13.88 2.20 -7.71
N GLY A 225 -14.84 1.40 -7.24
CA GLY A 225 -16.25 1.49 -7.59
C GLY A 225 -16.58 0.95 -8.98
N THR A 226 -15.65 0.24 -9.63
CA THR A 226 -15.76 -0.23 -11.01
C THR A 226 -16.13 -1.70 -11.13
N PHE A 227 -15.82 -2.52 -10.12
CA PHE A 227 -16.11 -3.96 -10.16
C PHE A 227 -17.61 -4.25 -10.03
N ASP A 228 -18.13 -5.11 -10.89
CA ASP A 228 -19.55 -5.52 -10.86
C ASP A 228 -19.81 -6.61 -9.81
N TRP A 229 -19.92 -6.19 -8.56
CA TRP A 229 -20.20 -7.08 -7.42
C TRP A 229 -21.51 -7.85 -7.54
N ALA A 230 -22.52 -7.28 -8.18
CA ALA A 230 -23.82 -7.91 -8.37
C ALA A 230 -23.81 -8.92 -9.54
N GLY A 231 -23.26 -8.50 -10.68
CA GLY A 231 -23.24 -9.32 -11.89
C GLY A 231 -22.28 -10.49 -11.82
N SER A 232 -21.19 -10.38 -11.04
CA SER A 232 -20.23 -11.47 -10.87
C SER A 232 -20.84 -12.72 -10.21
N GLY A 233 -21.85 -12.55 -9.33
CA GLY A 233 -22.44 -13.64 -8.52
C GLY A 233 -21.49 -14.32 -7.55
N ALA A 234 -20.21 -13.92 -7.53
CA ALA A 234 -19.16 -14.58 -6.76
C ALA A 234 -19.06 -14.12 -5.30
N TYR A 235 -19.71 -12.98 -4.95
CA TYR A 235 -19.64 -12.34 -3.64
C TYR A 235 -21.02 -12.06 -3.06
N PRO A 236 -21.84 -13.11 -2.76
CA PRO A 236 -23.23 -12.95 -2.33
C PRO A 236 -23.35 -12.17 -1.01
N TRP A 237 -22.34 -12.21 -0.15
CA TRP A 237 -22.33 -11.44 1.11
C TRP A 237 -22.22 -9.92 0.93
N ILE A 238 -21.84 -9.43 -0.28
CA ILE A 238 -21.85 -8.02 -0.66
C ILE A 238 -23.13 -7.70 -1.45
N SER A 239 -23.52 -8.60 -2.37
CA SER A 239 -24.59 -8.37 -3.35
C SER A 239 -25.97 -8.85 -2.93
N GLU A 240 -26.09 -9.74 -1.94
CA GLU A 240 -27.37 -10.24 -1.43
C GLU A 240 -27.68 -9.72 -0.03
N PRO A 241 -28.91 -9.92 0.49
CA PRO A 241 -29.28 -9.50 1.85
C PRO A 241 -28.37 -10.11 2.92
N ASN A 242 -27.63 -9.28 3.62
CA ASN A 242 -26.65 -9.72 4.62
C ASN A 242 -27.32 -9.91 5.99
N PRO A 243 -27.36 -11.14 6.55
CA PRO A 243 -28.03 -11.42 7.82
C PRO A 243 -27.34 -10.75 9.03
N SER A 244 -26.03 -10.50 8.95
CA SER A 244 -25.28 -9.81 10.01
C SER A 244 -25.56 -8.31 10.05
N TYR A 245 -26.22 -7.75 9.02
CA TYR A 245 -26.56 -6.33 8.95
C TYR A 245 -28.03 -6.14 8.52
N HIS A 246 -28.96 -6.74 9.27
CA HIS A 246 -30.40 -6.57 9.10
C HIS A 246 -30.95 -6.82 7.68
N GLY A 247 -30.29 -7.64 6.87
CA GLY A 247 -30.69 -7.91 5.49
C GLY A 247 -30.30 -6.80 4.49
N VAL A 248 -29.39 -5.90 4.84
CA VAL A 248 -28.87 -4.88 3.92
C VAL A 248 -28.12 -5.53 2.77
N GLN A 249 -28.38 -5.11 1.54
CA GLN A 249 -27.61 -5.39 0.34
C GLN A 249 -26.65 -4.23 0.11
N PHE A 250 -25.33 -4.47 0.24
CA PHE A 250 -24.34 -3.39 0.15
C PHE A 250 -24.27 -2.77 -1.26
N THR A 251 -24.51 -3.57 -2.31
CA THR A 251 -24.62 -3.06 -3.68
C THR A 251 -25.80 -2.10 -3.90
N LYS A 252 -26.84 -2.14 -3.05
CA LYS A 252 -27.96 -1.19 -3.08
C LYS A 252 -27.80 -0.04 -2.12
N ALA A 253 -27.26 -0.32 -0.93
CA ALA A 253 -27.08 0.70 0.12
C ALA A 253 -25.94 1.69 -0.21
N ALA A 254 -24.91 1.21 -0.90
CA ALA A 254 -23.75 2.00 -1.30
C ALA A 254 -23.31 1.60 -2.73
N PRO A 255 -24.08 1.93 -3.76
CA PRO A 255 -23.86 1.42 -5.13
C PRO A 255 -22.51 1.81 -5.74
N THR A 256 -21.90 2.89 -5.29
CA THR A 256 -20.60 3.38 -5.76
C THR A 256 -19.42 2.82 -4.97
N ALA A 257 -19.65 2.23 -3.78
CA ALA A 257 -18.57 1.71 -2.92
C ALA A 257 -19.07 0.54 -2.04
N PRO A 258 -19.65 -0.51 -2.64
CA PRO A 258 -20.24 -1.61 -1.86
C PRO A 258 -19.18 -2.40 -1.11
N PHE A 259 -17.98 -2.56 -1.66
CA PHE A 259 -16.88 -3.30 -1.05
C PHE A 259 -16.39 -2.65 0.25
N VAL A 260 -15.99 -1.39 0.18
CA VAL A 260 -15.51 -0.65 1.36
C VAL A 260 -16.59 -0.50 2.42
N THR A 261 -17.86 -0.35 2.00
CA THR A 261 -19.01 -0.28 2.92
C THR A 261 -19.21 -1.62 3.64
N TYR A 262 -19.09 -2.74 2.93
CA TYR A 262 -19.12 -4.08 3.54
C TYR A 262 -17.96 -4.26 4.55
N VAL A 263 -16.75 -3.90 4.18
CA VAL A 263 -15.58 -4.00 5.07
C VAL A 263 -15.80 -3.19 6.35
N ARG A 264 -16.31 -1.96 6.24
CA ARG A 264 -16.62 -1.09 7.39
C ARG A 264 -17.71 -1.67 8.29
N ALA A 265 -18.81 -2.09 7.67
CA ALA A 265 -20.02 -2.52 8.40
C ALA A 265 -19.88 -3.90 9.04
N ILE A 266 -19.04 -4.77 8.50
CA ILE A 266 -18.85 -6.14 8.97
C ILE A 266 -17.46 -6.31 9.59
N LEU A 267 -16.39 -6.28 8.81
CA LEU A 267 -15.06 -6.66 9.29
C LEU A 267 -14.51 -5.66 10.32
N LEU A 268 -14.51 -4.38 9.99
CA LEU A 268 -14.06 -3.35 10.93
C LEU A 268 -14.91 -3.31 12.20
N ARG A 269 -16.23 -3.47 12.06
CA ARG A 269 -17.14 -3.51 13.22
C ARG A 269 -16.81 -4.66 14.17
N ASP A 270 -16.58 -5.85 13.61
CA ASP A 270 -16.51 -7.09 14.39
C ASP A 270 -15.07 -7.41 14.84
N GLU A 271 -14.05 -7.12 14.03
CA GLU A 271 -12.64 -7.41 14.32
C GLU A 271 -11.89 -6.22 14.95
N GLY A 272 -12.34 -4.99 14.71
CA GLY A 272 -12.00 -3.84 15.53
C GLY A 272 -10.68 -3.14 15.22
N ALA A 273 -9.98 -3.40 14.09
CA ALA A 273 -8.71 -2.75 13.75
C ALA A 273 -8.92 -1.29 13.26
N CYS A 274 -9.62 -0.47 14.05
CA CYS A 274 -9.89 0.93 13.73
C CYS A 274 -8.65 1.81 13.95
N ILE A 275 -8.49 2.82 13.10
CA ILE A 275 -7.46 3.85 13.28
C ILE A 275 -7.88 4.85 14.35
N SER A 276 -6.92 5.42 15.09
CA SER A 276 -7.23 6.51 16.00
C SER A 276 -7.36 7.85 15.25
N PRO A 277 -8.17 8.81 15.73
CA PRO A 277 -8.25 10.13 15.10
C PRO A 277 -6.92 10.90 15.15
N PHE A 278 -6.07 10.67 16.15
CA PHE A 278 -4.72 11.23 16.20
C PHE A 278 -3.83 10.68 15.09
N ALA A 279 -3.87 9.37 14.85
CA ALA A 279 -3.12 8.76 13.75
C ALA A 279 -3.63 9.28 12.40
N ALA A 280 -4.94 9.35 12.19
CA ALA A 280 -5.53 9.90 10.98
C ALA A 280 -5.12 11.36 10.73
N PHE A 281 -5.07 12.18 11.80
CA PHE A 281 -4.59 13.56 11.70
C PHE A 281 -3.11 13.64 11.28
N LEU A 282 -2.23 12.82 11.88
CA LEU A 282 -0.80 12.78 11.48
C LEU A 282 -0.62 12.31 10.04
N LEU A 283 -1.41 11.34 9.58
CA LEU A 283 -1.39 10.87 8.20
C LEU A 283 -1.92 11.94 7.22
N LEU A 284 -2.92 12.71 7.62
CA LEU A 284 -3.39 13.88 6.85
C LEU A 284 -2.27 14.91 6.64
N GLN A 285 -1.54 15.25 7.72
CA GLN A 285 -0.39 16.16 7.61
C GLN A 285 0.68 15.60 6.66
N GLY A 286 0.96 14.31 6.73
CA GLY A 286 1.86 13.65 5.79
C GLY A 286 1.35 13.73 4.34
N THR A 287 0.04 13.52 4.13
CA THR A 287 -0.58 13.60 2.80
C THR A 287 -0.44 14.98 2.18
N GLU A 288 -0.55 16.05 2.96
CA GLU A 288 -0.46 17.45 2.47
C GLU A 288 0.86 17.81 1.80
N THR A 289 1.92 17.07 2.07
CA THR A 289 3.25 17.27 1.46
C THR A 289 3.72 16.06 0.64
N LEU A 290 2.81 15.16 0.28
CA LEU A 290 3.16 13.89 -0.37
C LEU A 290 3.91 14.12 -1.70
N SER A 291 3.37 14.93 -2.61
CA SER A 291 3.98 15.22 -3.91
C SER A 291 5.39 15.79 -3.75
N LEU A 292 5.56 16.81 -2.91
CA LEU A 292 6.85 17.47 -2.67
C LEU A 292 7.92 16.49 -2.14
N ARG A 293 7.51 15.57 -1.27
CA ARG A 293 8.43 14.57 -0.72
C ARG A 293 8.79 13.53 -1.76
N LEU A 294 7.81 13.04 -2.52
CA LEU A 294 8.04 12.01 -3.53
C LEU A 294 8.92 12.53 -4.68
N GLU A 295 8.75 13.78 -5.12
CA GLU A 295 9.65 14.43 -6.09
C GLU A 295 11.10 14.44 -5.57
N ARG A 296 11.31 14.85 -4.31
CA ARG A 296 12.64 14.87 -3.71
C ARG A 296 13.22 13.46 -3.52
N HIS A 297 12.40 12.48 -3.10
CA HIS A 297 12.82 11.08 -3.03
C HIS A 297 13.28 10.56 -4.40
N ALA A 298 12.50 10.80 -5.45
CA ALA A 298 12.82 10.37 -6.82
C ALA A 298 14.09 11.03 -7.36
N GLU A 299 14.22 12.36 -7.18
CA GLU A 299 15.43 13.11 -7.58
C GLU A 299 16.68 12.59 -6.89
N ASN A 300 16.64 12.45 -5.57
CA ASN A 300 17.77 11.92 -4.80
C ASN A 300 18.11 10.49 -5.22
N THR A 301 17.09 9.65 -5.40
CA THR A 301 17.28 8.25 -5.83
C THR A 301 18.01 8.16 -7.17
N LYS A 302 17.60 8.94 -8.15
CA LYS A 302 18.28 8.99 -9.46
C LYS A 302 19.77 9.29 -9.31
N ARG A 303 20.11 10.29 -8.51
CA ARG A 303 21.51 10.70 -8.27
C ARG A 303 22.30 9.61 -7.52
N VAL A 304 21.66 8.93 -6.56
CA VAL A 304 22.28 7.81 -5.84
C VAL A 304 22.53 6.62 -6.77
N VAL A 305 21.56 6.26 -7.61
CA VAL A 305 21.71 5.17 -8.59
C VAL A 305 22.86 5.49 -9.56
N GLU A 306 22.91 6.71 -10.12
CA GLU A 306 23.99 7.16 -11.01
C GLU A 306 25.39 7.11 -10.34
N PHE A 307 25.45 7.38 -9.05
CA PHE A 307 26.68 7.30 -8.25
C PHE A 307 27.10 5.83 -8.02
N LEU A 308 26.17 4.99 -7.57
CA LEU A 308 26.45 3.59 -7.23
C LEU A 308 26.88 2.79 -8.45
N VAL A 309 26.25 2.96 -9.60
CA VAL A 309 26.62 2.28 -10.86
C VAL A 309 28.08 2.54 -11.25
N LYS A 310 28.63 3.71 -10.92
CA LYS A 310 30.01 4.10 -11.26
C LYS A 310 31.03 3.75 -10.17
N HIS A 311 30.58 3.38 -8.98
CA HIS A 311 31.48 3.20 -7.85
C HIS A 311 32.22 1.84 -7.90
N PRO A 312 33.57 1.81 -7.77
CA PRO A 312 34.36 0.60 -7.97
C PRO A 312 34.08 -0.53 -6.98
N MET A 313 33.52 -0.23 -5.78
CA MET A 313 33.14 -1.23 -4.78
C MET A 313 31.73 -1.79 -4.98
N VAL A 314 30.96 -1.26 -5.91
CA VAL A 314 29.62 -1.77 -6.24
C VAL A 314 29.75 -2.85 -7.32
N GLU A 315 29.09 -3.97 -7.11
CA GLU A 315 29.02 -5.08 -8.05
C GLU A 315 27.87 -4.90 -9.04
N SER A 316 26.68 -4.56 -8.53
CA SER A 316 25.47 -4.30 -9.33
C SER A 316 24.49 -3.42 -8.59
N VAL A 317 23.62 -2.75 -9.33
CA VAL A 317 22.47 -1.99 -8.80
C VAL A 317 21.21 -2.53 -9.45
N SER A 318 20.21 -2.87 -8.64
CA SER A 318 18.88 -3.26 -9.12
C SER A 318 17.94 -2.05 -8.99
N HIS A 319 17.75 -1.33 -10.09
CA HIS A 319 16.81 -0.20 -10.13
C HIS A 319 16.17 -0.09 -11.51
N PRO A 320 14.82 0.01 -11.61
CA PRO A 320 14.12 -0.10 -12.90
C PRO A 320 14.34 1.12 -13.83
N SER A 321 14.92 2.22 -13.35
CA SER A 321 15.32 3.33 -14.23
C SER A 321 16.55 3.03 -15.08
N LEU A 322 17.28 1.96 -14.81
CA LEU A 322 18.44 1.58 -15.60
C LEU A 322 17.99 0.94 -16.93
N PRO A 323 18.57 1.35 -18.08
CA PRO A 323 18.11 0.89 -19.40
C PRO A 323 18.20 -0.62 -19.65
N ASP A 324 19.09 -1.30 -18.92
CA ASP A 324 19.31 -2.75 -18.99
C ASP A 324 18.49 -3.54 -17.96
N HIS A 325 17.71 -2.85 -17.11
CA HIS A 325 16.83 -3.52 -16.15
C HIS A 325 15.62 -4.17 -16.89
N PRO A 326 15.23 -5.41 -16.53
CA PRO A 326 14.09 -6.09 -17.20
C PRO A 326 12.81 -5.27 -17.21
N ASP A 327 12.54 -4.52 -16.14
CA ASP A 327 11.31 -3.75 -15.98
C ASP A 327 11.42 -2.31 -16.45
N HIS A 328 12.50 -1.92 -17.15
CA HIS A 328 12.70 -0.55 -17.57
C HIS A 328 11.53 0.02 -18.39
N ALA A 329 11.02 -0.77 -19.33
CA ALA A 329 9.87 -0.35 -20.15
C ALA A 329 8.59 -0.14 -19.33
N LEU A 330 8.34 -0.97 -18.30
CA LEU A 330 7.21 -0.81 -17.39
C LEU A 330 7.41 0.37 -16.45
N TYR A 331 8.65 0.63 -16.03
CA TYR A 331 8.98 1.82 -15.25
C TYR A 331 8.68 3.11 -16.02
N GLU A 332 9.13 3.22 -17.28
CA GLU A 332 8.82 4.36 -18.13
C GLU A 332 7.31 4.53 -18.38
N LYS A 333 6.57 3.42 -18.47
CA LYS A 333 5.12 3.41 -18.67
C LYS A 333 4.36 3.89 -17.43
N TYR A 334 4.68 3.35 -16.25
CA TYR A 334 3.86 3.51 -15.04
C TYR A 334 4.34 4.60 -14.09
N PHE A 335 5.62 5.01 -14.18
CA PHE A 335 6.22 5.96 -13.25
C PHE A 335 6.84 7.18 -13.95
N PRO A 336 6.02 7.98 -14.68
CA PRO A 336 6.54 9.15 -15.42
C PRO A 336 7.12 10.23 -14.51
N ASN A 337 6.72 10.25 -13.23
CA ASN A 337 7.24 11.16 -12.20
C ASN A 337 8.46 10.59 -11.45
N GLY A 338 9.02 9.48 -11.92
CA GLY A 338 10.05 8.73 -11.21
C GLY A 338 9.48 7.85 -10.11
N GLY A 339 10.34 7.16 -9.35
CA GLY A 339 9.91 6.25 -8.30
C GLY A 339 11.02 5.31 -7.85
N ALA A 340 10.62 4.21 -7.20
CA ALA A 340 11.52 3.17 -6.74
C ALA A 340 12.65 3.67 -5.81
N SER A 341 12.34 4.62 -4.92
CA SER A 341 13.32 5.13 -3.95
C SER A 341 13.72 4.11 -2.87
N ILE A 342 13.11 2.93 -2.92
CA ILE A 342 13.50 1.74 -2.16
C ILE A 342 14.03 0.74 -3.19
N PHE A 343 15.30 0.43 -3.14
CA PHE A 343 15.93 -0.48 -4.10
C PHE A 343 17.12 -1.21 -3.47
N THR A 344 17.69 -2.16 -4.20
CA THR A 344 18.84 -2.93 -3.74
C THR A 344 20.06 -2.69 -4.62
N PHE A 345 21.23 -2.86 -4.00
CA PHE A 345 22.48 -3.00 -4.73
C PHE A 345 23.34 -4.07 -4.07
N ARG A 346 24.34 -4.59 -4.81
CA ARG A 346 25.30 -5.56 -4.32
C ARG A 346 26.66 -4.91 -4.22
N ILE A 347 27.29 -5.05 -3.06
CA ILE A 347 28.68 -4.62 -2.84
C ILE A 347 29.63 -5.76 -3.25
N LYS A 348 30.85 -5.42 -3.71
CA LYS A 348 31.89 -6.42 -3.94
C LYS A 348 32.31 -7.05 -2.62
N GLY A 349 32.43 -8.37 -2.61
CA GLY A 349 32.70 -9.18 -1.43
C GLY A 349 31.50 -9.99 -0.99
N GLY A 350 31.36 -10.18 0.30
CA GLY A 350 30.29 -10.98 0.88
C GLY A 350 29.51 -10.23 1.98
N ARG A 351 29.03 -11.02 2.94
CA ARG A 351 28.27 -10.52 4.08
C ARG A 351 29.08 -9.59 4.98
N GLU A 352 30.37 -9.88 5.17
CA GLU A 352 31.24 -9.07 6.05
C GLU A 352 31.44 -7.66 5.48
N GLU A 353 31.64 -7.54 4.16
CA GLU A 353 31.76 -6.26 3.48
C GLU A 353 30.45 -5.49 3.52
N ALA A 354 29.30 -6.17 3.33
CA ALA A 354 27.99 -5.54 3.45
C ALA A 354 27.75 -4.99 4.86
N PHE A 355 28.11 -5.74 5.90
CA PHE A 355 27.99 -5.29 7.29
C PHE A 355 28.93 -4.12 7.58
N LYS A 356 30.19 -4.20 7.15
CA LYS A 356 31.16 -3.12 7.34
C LYS A 356 30.72 -1.82 6.67
N PHE A 357 30.14 -1.92 5.46
CA PHE A 357 29.53 -0.78 4.78
C PHE A 357 28.39 -0.18 5.61
N ILE A 358 27.40 -1.00 6.00
CA ILE A 358 26.23 -0.55 6.75
C ILE A 358 26.63 0.12 8.06
N ASP A 359 27.54 -0.51 8.82
CA ASP A 359 28.02 -0.01 10.12
C ASP A 359 28.85 1.26 10.00
N SER A 360 29.38 1.57 8.80
CA SER A 360 30.15 2.79 8.52
C SER A 360 29.29 3.99 8.14
N LEU A 361 28.02 3.80 7.82
CA LEU A 361 27.09 4.89 7.48
C LEU A 361 26.82 5.78 8.70
N LYS A 362 26.63 7.07 8.45
CA LYS A 362 26.42 8.10 9.49
C LYS A 362 25.06 8.79 9.40
N ILE A 363 24.51 8.88 8.18
CA ILE A 363 23.21 9.51 7.91
C ILE A 363 22.13 8.43 7.85
N PHE A 364 22.39 7.32 7.17
CA PHE A 364 21.44 6.23 7.04
C PHE A 364 21.18 5.53 8.37
N SER A 365 19.92 5.40 8.76
CA SER A 365 19.53 4.64 9.94
C SER A 365 19.35 3.16 9.59
N LEU A 366 20.02 2.28 10.35
CA LEU A 366 19.83 0.83 10.25
C LEU A 366 18.58 0.41 11.02
N LEU A 367 17.51 0.06 10.32
CA LEU A 367 16.24 -0.35 10.93
C LEU A 367 15.31 -1.04 9.92
N ALA A 368 14.32 -1.75 10.46
CA ALA A 368 13.32 -2.49 9.67
C ALA A 368 12.15 -1.59 9.24
N ASN A 369 12.42 -0.49 8.55
CA ASN A 369 11.42 0.38 7.93
C ASN A 369 11.88 0.81 6.53
N VAL A 370 11.01 1.52 5.79
CA VAL A 370 11.25 2.11 4.47
C VAL A 370 10.37 3.35 4.29
N ALA A 371 10.63 4.14 3.27
CA ALA A 371 9.75 5.25 2.88
C ALA A 371 9.59 6.34 3.95
N ASP A 372 10.63 6.60 4.69
CA ASP A 372 10.76 7.71 5.63
C ASP A 372 11.44 8.90 4.92
N VAL A 373 11.19 10.13 5.38
CA VAL A 373 11.91 11.33 4.92
C VAL A 373 13.42 11.24 5.20
N LYS A 374 13.84 10.38 6.15
CA LYS A 374 15.23 10.06 6.44
C LYS A 374 15.68 8.83 5.66
N SER A 375 16.92 8.85 5.20
CA SER A 375 17.52 7.71 4.52
C SER A 375 17.70 6.52 5.45
N LEU A 376 17.33 5.33 4.99
CA LEU A 376 17.35 4.09 5.76
C LEU A 376 18.12 3.00 5.01
N VAL A 377 18.70 2.07 5.76
CA VAL A 377 19.45 0.92 5.25
C VAL A 377 19.10 -0.34 6.01
N ILE A 378 19.14 -1.49 5.33
CA ILE A 378 19.08 -2.80 5.96
C ILE A 378 19.80 -3.85 5.13
N HIS A 379 20.24 -4.94 5.76
CA HIS A 379 20.75 -6.13 5.09
C HIS A 379 19.66 -7.19 4.99
N PRO A 380 18.99 -7.38 3.84
CA PRO A 380 17.80 -8.22 3.73
C PRO A 380 18.03 -9.67 4.14
N ALA A 381 19.13 -10.27 3.67
CA ALA A 381 19.43 -11.68 3.90
C ALA A 381 19.56 -12.08 5.38
N SER A 382 19.98 -11.15 6.25
CA SER A 382 20.12 -11.44 7.69
C SER A 382 18.98 -10.89 8.57
N THR A 383 17.97 -10.23 7.95
CA THR A 383 16.91 -9.54 8.70
C THR A 383 15.53 -9.85 8.12
N THR A 384 15.05 -9.08 7.14
CA THR A 384 13.69 -9.19 6.59
C THR A 384 13.42 -10.51 5.86
N HIS A 385 14.45 -11.24 5.43
CA HIS A 385 14.39 -12.51 4.72
C HIS A 385 15.24 -13.61 5.39
N ALA A 386 15.57 -13.44 6.66
CA ALA A 386 16.46 -14.37 7.39
C ALA A 386 15.89 -15.79 7.55
N GLN A 387 14.60 -15.99 7.31
CA GLN A 387 13.96 -17.30 7.32
C GLN A 387 14.19 -18.10 6.03
N LEU A 388 14.65 -17.45 4.94
CA LEU A 388 14.90 -18.10 3.65
C LEU A 388 16.30 -18.74 3.62
N THR A 389 16.42 -19.87 2.93
CA THR A 389 17.70 -20.46 2.56
C THR A 389 18.43 -19.63 1.51
N ASP A 390 19.72 -19.87 1.31
CA ASP A 390 20.50 -19.15 0.26
C ASP A 390 19.92 -19.37 -1.15
N GLU A 391 19.38 -20.55 -1.43
CA GLU A 391 18.73 -20.87 -2.70
C GLU A 391 17.41 -20.08 -2.87
N GLU A 392 16.59 -20.03 -1.82
CA GLU A 392 15.34 -19.23 -1.82
C GLU A 392 15.64 -17.74 -1.90
N LEU A 393 16.67 -17.25 -1.23
CA LEU A 393 17.14 -15.86 -1.35
C LEU A 393 17.55 -15.53 -2.79
N ALA A 394 18.34 -16.41 -3.44
CA ALA A 394 18.77 -16.22 -4.82
C ALA A 394 17.57 -16.18 -5.80
N ASN A 395 16.53 -16.99 -5.56
CA ASN A 395 15.30 -17.01 -6.36
C ASN A 395 14.50 -15.68 -6.32
N VAL A 396 14.72 -14.87 -5.28
CA VAL A 396 14.13 -13.53 -5.15
C VAL A 396 15.17 -12.42 -5.35
N GLY A 397 16.33 -12.74 -5.92
CA GLY A 397 17.39 -11.77 -6.26
C GLY A 397 18.15 -11.20 -5.07
N ILE A 398 18.10 -11.86 -3.91
CA ILE A 398 18.81 -11.47 -2.69
C ILE A 398 20.03 -12.37 -2.49
N TYR A 399 21.17 -11.77 -2.18
CA TYR A 399 22.45 -12.46 -1.92
C TYR A 399 23.05 -11.98 -0.61
N GLN A 400 24.09 -12.65 -0.10
CA GLN A 400 24.75 -12.28 1.15
C GLN A 400 25.45 -10.91 1.11
N ASN A 401 25.67 -10.34 -0.07
CA ASN A 401 26.23 -9.00 -0.29
C ASN A 401 25.16 -7.98 -0.74
N THR A 402 23.88 -8.32 -0.66
CA THR A 402 22.78 -7.42 -1.03
C THR A 402 22.45 -6.44 0.10
N ILE A 403 22.37 -5.18 -0.24
CA ILE A 403 22.01 -4.08 0.66
C ILE A 403 20.76 -3.41 0.11
N ARG A 404 19.74 -3.17 0.94
CA ARG A 404 18.55 -2.40 0.59
C ARG A 404 18.68 -0.99 1.15
N LEU A 405 18.51 0.00 0.29
CA LEU A 405 18.41 1.41 0.64
C LEU A 405 16.95 1.87 0.54
N SER A 406 16.58 2.82 1.37
CA SER A 406 15.41 3.67 1.23
C SER A 406 15.91 5.11 1.27
N ILE A 407 15.92 5.77 0.12
CA ILE A 407 16.52 7.09 -0.03
C ILE A 407 15.57 8.15 0.51
N GLY A 408 16.06 8.99 1.40
CA GLY A 408 15.33 10.06 2.03
C GLY A 408 15.36 11.38 1.26
N THR A 409 15.00 12.45 1.96
CA THR A 409 14.87 13.82 1.41
C THR A 409 15.99 14.75 1.83
N GLU A 410 17.05 14.23 2.46
CA GLU A 410 18.24 14.99 2.85
C GLU A 410 18.90 15.64 1.65
N HIS A 411 19.85 16.55 1.87
CA HIS A 411 20.64 17.15 0.78
C HIS A 411 21.42 16.05 0.06
N ILE A 412 21.33 16.00 -1.26
CA ILE A 412 21.90 14.92 -2.07
C ILE A 412 23.42 14.77 -1.88
N ASP A 413 24.14 15.87 -1.76
CA ASP A 413 25.61 15.81 -1.61
C ASP A 413 26.00 15.17 -0.26
N ASP A 414 25.21 15.34 0.78
CA ASP A 414 25.43 14.69 2.08
C ASP A 414 25.16 13.19 1.99
N ILE A 415 24.08 12.78 1.30
CA ILE A 415 23.77 11.36 1.03
C ILE A 415 24.95 10.71 0.26
N LEU A 416 25.41 11.35 -0.83
CA LEU A 416 26.49 10.81 -1.65
C LEU A 416 27.82 10.75 -0.89
N ALA A 417 28.12 11.76 -0.08
CA ALA A 417 29.33 11.77 0.75
C ALA A 417 29.30 10.65 1.81
N ASP A 418 28.13 10.37 2.40
CA ASP A 418 27.97 9.29 3.37
C ASP A 418 28.14 7.91 2.73
N LEU A 419 27.52 7.70 1.55
CA LEU A 419 27.69 6.47 0.78
C LEU A 419 29.17 6.26 0.35
N ASP A 420 29.84 7.31 -0.15
CA ASP A 420 31.23 7.24 -0.60
C ASP A 420 32.18 6.89 0.54
N GLN A 421 32.07 7.56 1.69
CA GLN A 421 32.93 7.28 2.84
C GLN A 421 32.71 5.85 3.37
N ALA A 422 31.46 5.33 3.37
CA ALA A 422 31.14 3.99 3.83
C ALA A 422 31.66 2.91 2.84
N LEU A 423 31.51 3.13 1.53
CA LEU A 423 32.06 2.25 0.49
C LEU A 423 33.61 2.23 0.52
N ASN A 424 34.25 3.37 0.79
CA ASN A 424 35.71 3.45 0.93
C ASN A 424 36.22 2.78 2.23
N ALA A 425 35.42 2.69 3.27
CA ALA A 425 35.80 1.99 4.51
C ALA A 425 35.90 0.47 4.31
N VAL A 426 35.28 -0.08 3.29
CA VAL A 426 35.27 -1.53 2.99
C VAL A 426 36.53 -1.98 2.23
N LYS A 427 37.25 -1.08 1.57
CA LYS A 427 38.47 -1.36 0.80
C LYS A 427 39.58 -2.01 1.62
#